data_151fba696b30721530a92f287e2538be
#
_entry.id   151fba696b30721530a92f287e2538be
#
_cell.length_a   1.000
_cell.length_b   1.000
_cell.length_c   1.000
_cell.angle_alpha   90.00
_cell.angle_beta   90.00
_cell.angle_gamma   90.00
#
_symmetry.space_group_name_H-M   'P 1'
#
loop_
_entity.id
_entity.type
_entity.pdbx_description
1 polymer ?
#
loop_
_entity_poly.entity_id
_entity_poly.type
_entity_poly.pdbx_seq_one_letter_code
_entity_poly.pdbx_strand_id
1 'polypeptide(L)'
;MANKNKKKFQRQLHGKPGARWFGITLAAVAALVLVLIALYQIPAIQNHAYYYVAKANARIQYFFSPPGKKSFNPGGQGTLAPEVAASLTAMAPTPTPTLSATKTPMPEPTRKATFTPTATLPPTPTSTPIPSAVTLTGIKYERQLFNNCGPTNLAMLLSYWGWEGDQHVVEKVIKPLKEDRNVMPYEMLEYVNEQTSLTGVVRYGGDIDMVKKLVAAGFPVLVERGYMNAKEGWMGHYGLITTYDDSIQKVHIPDSFLGDIALPYDLLSMYWNQFDGIYLVIYPYDREPEVIDILGPQWDADYNLRYALEKTTERINTLEGRELFFAWYSRGNILVEMKDYAGAAEAYDKAFAEYDKIPVPDRPWRVFWYQTGPFFAYFYTARYNDVLNLANYVLDITPEDAIPETWVWRGRANKMLGDWTAAESDFRKALQWHPGWWVAESELTNMGLTP
;
A
#
# COMPACT_ATOMS: atom_id res chain seq x y z
N MET A 1 -63.36 -63.27 34.81
CA MET A 1 -62.17 -62.43 35.06
C MET A 1 -61.41 -62.22 33.76
N ALA A 2 -61.80 -61.31 32.97
CA ALA A 2 -61.02 -60.88 31.76
C ALA A 2 -61.64 -59.55 31.26
N ASN A 3 -61.07 -58.42 31.65
CA ASN A 3 -61.23 -57.16 30.90
C ASN A 3 -60.64 -55.96 31.68
N LYS A 4 -59.31 -55.87 31.80
CA LYS A 4 -58.69 -54.70 32.40
C LYS A 4 -57.33 -54.29 31.77
N ASN A 5 -56.92 -54.81 30.61
CA ASN A 5 -55.61 -54.51 30.06
C ASN A 5 -55.56 -53.93 28.58
N LYS A 6 -56.60 -53.21 28.15
CA LYS A 6 -56.62 -52.59 26.80
C LYS A 6 -56.69 -51.08 26.81
N LYS A 7 -56.37 -50.35 27.87
CA LYS A 7 -56.41 -48.86 27.91
C LYS A 7 -55.06 -48.18 28.23
N LYS A 8 -53.95 -48.87 28.08
CA LYS A 8 -52.64 -48.25 28.40
C LYS A 8 -51.66 -48.05 27.22
N PHE A 9 -52.07 -48.24 25.96
CA PHE A 9 -51.17 -48.16 24.80
C PHE A 9 -51.53 -47.08 23.77
N GLN A 10 -52.32 -46.07 24.11
CA GLN A 10 -52.68 -44.94 23.23
C GLN A 10 -52.39 -43.57 23.83
N ARG A 11 -51.29 -43.43 24.58
CA ARG A 11 -50.81 -42.14 25.06
C ARG A 11 -49.27 -42.02 24.86
N GLN A 12 -48.84 -41.79 23.67
CA GLN A 12 -47.47 -41.19 23.45
C GLN A 12 -47.17 -40.93 21.94
N LEU A 13 -48.00 -40.15 21.28
CA LEU A 13 -47.66 -39.56 19.97
C LEU A 13 -48.24 -38.14 19.85
N HIS A 14 -48.16 -37.37 20.92
CA HIS A 14 -48.28 -35.91 20.80
C HIS A 14 -46.91 -35.32 21.12
N GLY A 15 -46.04 -35.23 20.07
CA GLY A 15 -44.82 -34.50 20.18
C GLY A 15 -45.12 -33.05 20.61
N LYS A 16 -44.39 -32.59 21.61
CA LYS A 16 -44.53 -31.24 22.17
C LYS A 16 -44.50 -30.24 21.00
N PRO A 17 -45.43 -29.27 20.91
CA PRO A 17 -45.52 -28.31 19.81
C PRO A 17 -44.19 -27.55 19.60
N GLY A 18 -43.39 -27.31 20.63
CA GLY A 18 -42.06 -26.66 20.54
C GLY A 18 -41.01 -27.43 19.73
N ALA A 19 -41.05 -28.78 19.70
CA ALA A 19 -40.06 -29.56 18.95
C ALA A 19 -40.27 -29.48 17.43
N ARG A 20 -41.53 -29.35 16.97
CA ARG A 20 -41.84 -29.15 15.53
C ARG A 20 -41.44 -27.77 15.04
N TRP A 21 -41.70 -26.73 15.82
CA TRP A 21 -41.30 -25.37 15.50
C TRP A 21 -39.76 -25.23 15.49
N PHE A 22 -39.07 -25.82 16.44
CA PHE A 22 -37.60 -25.84 16.47
C PHE A 22 -37.03 -26.54 15.23
N GLY A 23 -37.60 -27.69 14.81
CA GLY A 23 -37.18 -28.37 13.59
C GLY A 23 -37.41 -27.54 12.30
N ILE A 24 -38.56 -26.85 12.21
CA ILE A 24 -38.90 -25.98 11.07
C ILE A 24 -37.95 -24.79 11.03
N THR A 25 -37.68 -24.16 12.18
CA THR A 25 -36.73 -23.01 12.25
C THR A 25 -35.33 -23.45 11.87
N LEU A 26 -34.86 -24.60 12.36
CA LEU A 26 -33.54 -25.13 12.01
C LEU A 26 -33.43 -25.46 10.52
N ALA A 27 -34.47 -26.06 9.92
CA ALA A 27 -34.51 -26.35 8.48
C ALA A 27 -34.54 -25.08 7.64
N ALA A 28 -35.26 -24.03 8.06
CA ALA A 28 -35.31 -22.75 7.39
C ALA A 28 -33.95 -22.05 7.45
N VAL A 29 -33.27 -22.07 8.60
CA VAL A 29 -31.91 -21.53 8.74
C VAL A 29 -30.91 -22.29 7.86
N ALA A 30 -30.98 -23.63 7.86
CA ALA A 30 -30.13 -24.45 7.00
C ALA A 30 -30.37 -24.17 5.51
N ALA A 31 -31.62 -24.04 5.09
CA ALA A 31 -31.96 -23.67 3.71
C ALA A 31 -31.44 -22.29 3.33
N LEU A 32 -31.57 -21.29 4.23
CA LEU A 32 -31.02 -19.95 4.02
C LEU A 32 -29.49 -19.98 3.87
N VAL A 33 -28.79 -20.72 4.73
CA VAL A 33 -27.34 -20.91 4.65
C VAL A 33 -26.93 -21.54 3.32
N LEU A 34 -27.65 -22.57 2.85
CA LEU A 34 -27.38 -23.21 1.56
C LEU A 34 -27.59 -22.23 0.38
N VAL A 35 -28.64 -21.41 0.44
CA VAL A 35 -28.89 -20.36 -0.56
C VAL A 35 -27.75 -19.32 -0.56
N LEU A 36 -27.30 -18.86 0.61
CA LEU A 36 -26.19 -17.93 0.73
C LEU A 36 -24.87 -18.52 0.19
N ILE A 37 -24.62 -19.81 0.48
CA ILE A 37 -23.46 -20.52 -0.08
C ILE A 37 -23.57 -20.61 -1.61
N ALA A 38 -24.73 -20.93 -2.15
CA ALA A 38 -24.95 -21.00 -3.59
C ALA A 38 -24.78 -19.62 -4.27
N LEU A 39 -25.31 -18.56 -3.66
CA LEU A 39 -25.12 -17.19 -4.14
C LEU A 39 -23.65 -16.77 -4.10
N TYR A 40 -22.92 -17.19 -3.07
CA TYR A 40 -21.48 -16.91 -2.95
C TYR A 40 -20.63 -17.61 -4.03
N GLN A 41 -21.13 -18.67 -4.68
CA GLN A 41 -20.45 -19.30 -5.81
C GLN A 41 -20.55 -18.48 -7.12
N ILE A 42 -21.41 -17.47 -7.16
CA ILE A 42 -21.53 -16.56 -8.31
C ILE A 42 -20.33 -15.59 -8.26
N PRO A 43 -19.43 -15.57 -9.27
CA PRO A 43 -18.20 -14.76 -9.24
C PRO A 43 -18.44 -13.27 -8.96
N ALA A 44 -19.51 -12.69 -9.50
CA ALA A 44 -19.88 -11.31 -9.26
C ALA A 44 -20.21 -11.01 -7.78
N ILE A 45 -20.89 -11.94 -7.12
CA ILE A 45 -21.24 -11.84 -5.69
C ILE A 45 -20.02 -12.17 -4.83
N GLN A 46 -19.26 -13.18 -5.21
CA GLN A 46 -18.05 -13.60 -4.51
C GLN A 46 -17.03 -12.47 -4.39
N ASN A 47 -16.71 -11.80 -5.51
CA ASN A 47 -15.74 -10.70 -5.53
C ASN A 47 -16.20 -9.51 -4.68
N HIS A 48 -17.51 -9.21 -4.67
CA HIS A 48 -18.03 -8.11 -3.85
C HIS A 48 -18.15 -8.48 -2.37
N ALA A 49 -18.54 -9.72 -2.07
CA ALA A 49 -18.70 -10.20 -0.70
C ALA A 49 -17.37 -10.61 -0.04
N TYR A 50 -16.31 -10.88 -0.83
CA TYR A 50 -15.03 -11.39 -0.34
C TYR A 50 -14.44 -10.54 0.79
N TYR A 51 -14.46 -9.23 0.64
CA TYR A 51 -13.99 -8.30 1.68
C TYR A 51 -14.68 -8.52 3.03
N TYR A 52 -16.02 -8.57 3.02
CA TYR A 52 -16.81 -8.73 4.26
C TYR A 52 -16.65 -10.11 4.87
N VAL A 53 -16.60 -11.16 4.04
CA VAL A 53 -16.37 -12.54 4.49
C VAL A 53 -14.97 -12.71 5.06
N ALA A 54 -13.94 -12.17 4.39
CA ALA A 54 -12.56 -12.19 4.87
C ALA A 54 -12.42 -11.43 6.19
N LYS A 55 -13.03 -10.24 6.29
CA LYS A 55 -13.06 -9.43 7.52
C LYS A 55 -13.74 -10.16 8.67
N ALA A 56 -14.87 -10.83 8.42
CA ALA A 56 -15.59 -11.61 9.44
C ALA A 56 -14.75 -12.80 9.92
N ASN A 57 -14.13 -13.54 9.00
CA ASN A 57 -13.26 -14.67 9.34
C ASN A 57 -12.03 -14.23 10.13
N ALA A 58 -11.37 -13.13 9.73
CA ALA A 58 -10.24 -12.56 10.46
C ALA A 58 -10.65 -12.14 11.88
N ARG A 59 -11.84 -11.54 12.07
CA ARG A 59 -12.36 -11.20 13.41
C ARG A 59 -12.57 -12.43 14.29
N ILE A 60 -13.11 -13.51 13.72
CA ILE A 60 -13.31 -14.77 14.45
C ILE A 60 -11.93 -15.34 14.86
N GLN A 61 -10.99 -15.40 13.94
CA GLN A 61 -9.66 -15.91 14.22
C GLN A 61 -8.93 -15.06 15.28
N TYR A 62 -8.97 -13.72 15.15
CA TYR A 62 -8.35 -12.82 16.12
C TYR A 62 -9.04 -12.79 17.47
N PHE A 63 -10.31 -13.19 17.54
CA PHE A 63 -10.99 -13.38 18.83
C PHE A 63 -10.36 -14.53 19.63
N PHE A 64 -9.96 -15.62 18.96
CA PHE A 64 -9.33 -16.78 19.59
C PHE A 64 -7.79 -16.64 19.71
N SER A 65 -7.17 -15.96 18.77
CA SER A 65 -5.71 -15.75 18.69
C SER A 65 -5.43 -14.31 18.25
N PRO A 66 -5.61 -13.32 19.13
CA PRO A 66 -5.38 -11.92 18.76
C PRO A 66 -3.90 -11.69 18.44
N PRO A 67 -3.57 -11.00 17.34
CA PRO A 67 -2.25 -10.44 17.15
C PRO A 67 -1.96 -9.52 18.34
N GLY A 68 -0.71 -9.39 18.74
CA GLY A 68 -0.26 -8.76 19.98
C GLY A 68 -1.16 -7.65 20.52
N LYS A 69 -1.55 -7.77 21.77
CA LYS A 69 -2.46 -6.84 22.46
C LYS A 69 -1.84 -5.46 22.68
N LYS A 70 -0.53 -5.34 22.47
CA LYS A 70 0.22 -4.10 22.64
C LYS A 70 -0.02 -3.20 21.43
N SER A 71 -0.05 -1.90 21.66
CA SER A 71 0.04 -0.87 20.64
C SER A 71 1.30 -0.06 20.89
N PHE A 72 1.84 0.50 19.82
CA PHE A 72 2.92 1.45 19.92
C PHE A 72 2.31 2.85 20.14
N ASN A 73 2.76 3.53 21.20
CA ASN A 73 2.41 4.93 21.46
C ASN A 73 3.70 5.75 21.43
N PRO A 74 3.84 6.70 20.48
CA PRO A 74 5.01 7.56 20.44
C PRO A 74 5.08 8.42 21.71
N GLY A 75 6.29 8.59 22.26
CA GLY A 75 6.53 9.31 23.52
C GLY A 75 6.36 10.83 23.44
N GLY A 76 6.00 11.38 22.27
CA GLY A 76 5.81 12.83 22.05
C GLY A 76 7.12 13.63 22.14
N GLN A 77 7.14 14.75 21.47
CA GLN A 77 8.15 15.82 21.39
C GLN A 77 9.58 15.50 21.91
N GLY A 78 10.37 14.87 21.06
CA GLY A 78 11.82 14.99 21.15
C GLY A 78 12.20 16.42 20.72
N THR A 79 12.86 17.17 21.58
CA THR A 79 13.53 18.40 21.15
C THR A 79 14.68 17.99 20.25
N LEU A 80 14.70 18.51 19.00
CA LEU A 80 15.82 18.32 18.10
C LEU A 80 17.13 18.64 18.84
N ALA A 81 18.06 17.69 18.88
CA ALA A 81 19.40 18.00 19.33
C ALA A 81 19.93 19.18 18.47
N PRO A 82 20.53 20.21 19.06
CA PRO A 82 20.98 21.43 18.32
C PRO A 82 21.84 21.10 17.09
N GLU A 83 22.63 20.04 17.14
CA GLU A 83 23.49 19.58 16.07
C GLU A 83 22.71 18.97 14.91
N VAL A 84 21.62 18.27 15.18
CA VAL A 84 20.71 17.71 14.17
C VAL A 84 19.86 18.81 13.54
N ALA A 85 19.41 19.78 14.32
CA ALA A 85 18.71 20.96 13.83
C ALA A 85 19.61 21.78 12.89
N ALA A 86 20.89 21.96 13.26
CA ALA A 86 21.88 22.63 12.41
C ALA A 86 22.15 21.87 11.11
N SER A 87 22.23 20.52 11.17
CA SER A 87 22.45 19.68 10.00
C SER A 87 21.23 19.69 9.06
N LEU A 88 20.00 19.62 9.59
CA LEU A 88 18.76 19.72 8.81
C LEU A 88 18.60 21.11 8.20
N THR A 89 19.01 22.18 8.91
CA THR A 89 19.02 23.55 8.38
C THR A 89 20.04 23.70 7.25
N ALA A 90 21.17 23.01 7.32
CA ALA A 90 22.18 22.99 6.26
C ALA A 90 21.76 22.17 5.02
N MET A 91 20.86 21.22 5.18
CA MET A 91 20.30 20.39 4.09
C MET A 91 19.00 20.97 3.52
N ALA A 92 18.38 21.96 4.19
CA ALA A 92 17.23 22.67 3.64
C ALA A 92 17.66 23.45 2.39
N PRO A 93 16.91 23.38 1.27
CA PRO A 93 17.22 24.20 0.12
C PRO A 93 17.24 25.66 0.56
N THR A 94 18.37 26.34 0.34
CA THR A 94 18.48 27.78 0.60
C THR A 94 17.33 28.47 -0.13
N PRO A 95 16.48 29.25 0.57
CA PRO A 95 15.41 29.94 -0.11
C PRO A 95 16.04 30.81 -1.19
N THR A 96 15.76 30.50 -2.44
CA THR A 96 16.17 31.36 -3.58
C THR A 96 15.61 32.74 -3.27
N PRO A 97 16.46 33.78 -3.21
CA PRO A 97 15.97 35.13 -2.92
C PRO A 97 14.93 35.48 -3.96
N THR A 98 13.69 35.65 -3.51
CA THR A 98 12.62 36.18 -4.36
C THR A 98 13.11 37.54 -4.85
N LEU A 99 13.45 37.60 -6.11
CA LEU A 99 13.80 38.87 -6.76
C LEU A 99 12.60 39.79 -6.57
N SER A 100 12.75 40.74 -5.69
CA SER A 100 11.77 41.81 -5.50
C SER A 100 11.58 42.46 -6.86
N ALA A 101 10.39 42.35 -7.43
CA ALA A 101 10.09 42.95 -8.72
C ALA A 101 10.28 44.46 -8.60
N THR A 102 11.41 44.95 -9.12
CA THR A 102 11.65 46.38 -9.30
C THR A 102 10.57 46.86 -10.26
N LYS A 103 9.67 47.71 -9.78
CA LYS A 103 8.68 48.39 -10.62
C LYS A 103 9.40 49.23 -11.65
N THR A 104 9.56 48.73 -12.86
CA THR A 104 9.96 49.53 -14.02
C THR A 104 8.77 50.44 -14.35
N PRO A 105 8.97 51.77 -14.48
CA PRO A 105 7.91 52.67 -14.85
C PRO A 105 7.39 52.32 -16.25
N MET A 106 6.08 52.21 -16.35
CA MET A 106 5.38 51.91 -17.58
C MET A 106 5.52 53.10 -18.57
N PRO A 107 5.98 52.88 -19.79
CA PRO A 107 5.93 53.94 -20.80
C PRO A 107 4.51 54.24 -21.21
N GLU A 108 4.22 55.51 -21.42
CA GLU A 108 2.98 56.09 -21.84
C GLU A 108 2.48 55.51 -23.19
N PRO A 109 1.20 55.27 -23.40
CA PRO A 109 0.72 54.62 -24.62
C PRO A 109 0.65 55.60 -25.81
N THR A 110 1.58 55.44 -26.74
CA THR A 110 1.50 56.15 -28.01
C THR A 110 1.26 55.14 -29.13
N ARG A 111 0.17 55.39 -29.84
CA ARG A 111 -0.30 54.87 -31.14
C ARG A 111 -1.48 53.90 -31.13
N LYS A 112 -2.49 54.38 -31.82
CA LYS A 112 -3.66 53.57 -32.27
C LYS A 112 -3.16 52.39 -33.07
N ALA A 113 -3.46 51.20 -32.57
CA ALA A 113 -3.24 49.94 -33.28
C ALA A 113 -4.29 49.80 -34.39
N THR A 114 -3.82 49.67 -35.61
CA THR A 114 -4.60 49.16 -36.73
C THR A 114 -4.91 47.70 -36.49
N PHE A 115 -6.17 47.30 -36.52
CA PHE A 115 -6.59 45.91 -36.36
C PHE A 115 -6.01 45.08 -37.51
N THR A 116 -4.99 44.28 -37.22
CA THR A 116 -4.58 43.18 -38.09
C THR A 116 -5.55 42.03 -37.81
N PRO A 117 -6.10 41.34 -38.82
CA PRO A 117 -6.97 40.19 -38.57
C PRO A 117 -6.24 39.16 -37.75
N THR A 118 -6.76 38.84 -36.57
CA THR A 118 -6.27 37.80 -35.68
C THR A 118 -6.29 36.48 -36.46
N ALA A 119 -5.13 35.88 -36.69
CA ALA A 119 -5.06 34.52 -37.20
C ALA A 119 -5.87 33.62 -36.28
N THR A 120 -6.90 32.99 -36.83
CA THR A 120 -7.67 31.96 -36.10
C THR A 120 -6.71 30.87 -35.76
N LEU A 121 -6.43 30.67 -34.44
CA LEU A 121 -5.65 29.54 -33.98
C LEU A 121 -6.30 28.26 -34.51
N PRO A 122 -5.51 27.30 -35.02
CA PRO A 122 -6.07 26.02 -35.37
C PRO A 122 -6.79 25.44 -34.16
N PRO A 123 -7.93 24.74 -34.34
CA PRO A 123 -8.66 24.15 -33.25
C PRO A 123 -7.70 23.26 -32.45
N THR A 124 -7.64 23.47 -31.13
CA THR A 124 -6.95 22.60 -30.23
C THR A 124 -7.39 21.16 -30.51
N PRO A 125 -6.51 20.21 -30.76
CA PRO A 125 -6.91 18.85 -31.03
C PRO A 125 -7.79 18.35 -29.87
N THR A 126 -9.04 18.04 -30.19
CA THR A 126 -9.95 17.43 -29.21
C THR A 126 -9.36 16.07 -28.86
N SER A 127 -8.98 15.88 -27.60
CA SER A 127 -8.47 14.58 -27.12
C SER A 127 -9.51 13.50 -27.45
N THR A 128 -9.13 12.48 -28.19
CA THR A 128 -9.99 11.33 -28.45
C THR A 128 -10.41 10.75 -27.09
N PRO A 129 -11.72 10.59 -26.82
CA PRO A 129 -12.15 9.97 -25.57
C PRO A 129 -11.52 8.59 -25.43
N ILE A 130 -11.01 8.28 -24.24
CA ILE A 130 -10.49 6.93 -23.96
C ILE A 130 -11.65 5.92 -24.06
N PRO A 131 -11.42 4.70 -24.54
CA PRO A 131 -12.43 3.65 -24.60
C PRO A 131 -13.06 3.38 -23.23
N SER A 132 -14.33 2.96 -23.21
CA SER A 132 -15.02 2.60 -21.95
C SER A 132 -14.52 1.27 -21.33
N ALA A 133 -13.82 0.46 -22.10
CA ALA A 133 -13.17 -0.78 -21.61
C ALA A 133 -11.93 -1.08 -22.44
N VAL A 134 -10.88 -1.54 -21.79
CA VAL A 134 -9.63 -1.98 -22.40
C VAL A 134 -9.10 -3.19 -21.66
N THR A 135 -8.56 -4.17 -22.39
CA THR A 135 -7.85 -5.33 -21.84
C THR A 135 -6.50 -5.46 -22.52
N LEU A 136 -5.44 -5.41 -21.73
CA LEU A 136 -4.09 -5.71 -22.19
C LEU A 136 -3.87 -7.23 -22.14
N THR A 137 -3.28 -7.77 -23.22
CA THR A 137 -3.00 -9.19 -23.38
C THR A 137 -1.51 -9.44 -23.57
N GLY A 138 -1.06 -10.69 -23.46
CA GLY A 138 0.36 -11.03 -23.66
C GLY A 138 1.16 -11.12 -22.35
N ILE A 139 0.54 -10.91 -21.20
CA ILE A 139 1.18 -11.07 -19.89
C ILE A 139 1.27 -12.57 -19.57
N LYS A 140 2.48 -13.02 -19.23
CA LYS A 140 2.72 -14.38 -18.76
C LYS A 140 2.35 -14.47 -17.27
N TYR A 141 1.17 -15.02 -17.00
CA TYR A 141 0.70 -15.20 -15.62
C TYR A 141 1.61 -16.14 -14.82
N GLU A 142 1.95 -15.72 -13.60
CA GLU A 142 2.66 -16.53 -12.62
C GLU A 142 1.93 -16.55 -11.27
N ARG A 143 1.89 -17.72 -10.65
CA ARG A 143 1.46 -17.84 -9.26
C ARG A 143 2.66 -17.60 -8.34
N GLN A 144 2.52 -16.68 -7.39
CA GLN A 144 3.59 -16.34 -6.48
C GLN A 144 4.00 -17.49 -5.55
N LEU A 145 5.26 -17.50 -5.21
CA LEU A 145 5.79 -18.26 -4.09
C LEU A 145 5.51 -17.57 -2.75
N PHE A 146 6.02 -18.12 -1.66
CA PHE A 146 5.84 -17.57 -0.32
C PHE A 146 6.46 -16.16 -0.22
N ASN A 147 5.67 -15.19 0.27
CA ASN A 147 6.04 -13.76 0.39
C ASN A 147 6.55 -13.12 -0.92
N ASN A 148 6.19 -13.63 -2.10
CA ASN A 148 6.82 -13.26 -3.36
C ASN A 148 5.95 -12.38 -4.27
N CYS A 149 4.97 -11.64 -3.72
CA CYS A 149 4.06 -10.83 -4.52
C CYS A 149 4.78 -9.74 -5.34
N GLY A 150 5.76 -9.04 -4.77
CA GLY A 150 6.55 -8.02 -5.47
C GLY A 150 7.31 -8.60 -6.68
N PRO A 151 8.24 -9.54 -6.48
CA PRO A 151 8.98 -10.19 -7.57
C PRO A 151 8.09 -10.81 -8.64
N THR A 152 6.98 -11.45 -8.25
CA THR A 152 6.08 -12.11 -9.19
C THR A 152 5.32 -11.11 -10.05
N ASN A 153 4.72 -10.08 -9.43
CA ASN A 153 4.01 -9.06 -10.20
C ASN A 153 4.95 -8.24 -11.09
N LEU A 154 6.19 -8.01 -10.65
CA LEU A 154 7.21 -7.38 -11.50
C LEU A 154 7.56 -8.28 -12.69
N ALA A 155 7.81 -9.58 -12.48
CA ALA A 155 8.08 -10.52 -13.58
C ALA A 155 6.93 -10.57 -14.59
N MET A 156 5.67 -10.60 -14.12
CA MET A 156 4.49 -10.54 -14.99
C MET A 156 4.43 -9.24 -15.78
N LEU A 157 4.72 -8.10 -15.17
CA LEU A 157 4.77 -6.80 -15.86
C LEU A 157 5.87 -6.77 -16.93
N LEU A 158 7.08 -7.24 -16.58
CA LEU A 158 8.21 -7.32 -17.53
C LEU A 158 7.92 -8.23 -18.70
N SER A 159 7.19 -9.34 -18.48
CA SER A 159 6.80 -10.27 -19.55
C SER A 159 5.91 -9.63 -20.62
N TYR A 160 5.10 -8.64 -20.25
CA TYR A 160 4.30 -7.85 -21.20
C TYR A 160 5.18 -7.12 -22.24
N TRP A 161 6.37 -6.70 -21.82
CA TRP A 161 7.36 -6.05 -22.67
C TRP A 161 8.35 -7.03 -23.33
N GLY A 162 8.07 -8.33 -23.27
CA GLY A 162 8.90 -9.35 -23.92
C GLY A 162 10.11 -9.81 -23.10
N TRP A 163 10.19 -9.47 -21.82
CA TRP A 163 11.22 -10.01 -20.93
C TRP A 163 10.94 -11.48 -20.62
N GLU A 164 11.95 -12.35 -20.74
CA GLU A 164 11.77 -13.82 -20.69
C GLU A 164 12.06 -14.45 -19.31
N GLY A 165 12.35 -13.65 -18.29
CA GLY A 165 12.57 -14.16 -16.93
C GLY A 165 11.27 -14.58 -16.23
N ASP A 166 11.39 -14.91 -14.97
CA ASP A 166 10.31 -15.24 -14.05
C ASP A 166 10.57 -14.67 -12.64
N GLN A 167 9.67 -14.94 -11.70
CA GLN A 167 9.81 -14.48 -10.31
C GLN A 167 11.11 -14.93 -9.64
N HIS A 168 11.69 -16.11 -10.03
CA HIS A 168 12.94 -16.59 -9.45
C HIS A 168 14.15 -15.75 -9.85
N VAL A 169 14.12 -15.18 -11.05
CA VAL A 169 15.20 -14.30 -11.53
C VAL A 169 15.14 -12.97 -10.77
N VAL A 170 13.95 -12.42 -10.58
CA VAL A 170 13.74 -11.16 -9.86
C VAL A 170 14.05 -11.32 -8.38
N GLU A 171 13.51 -12.36 -7.71
CA GLU A 171 13.66 -12.55 -6.27
C GLU A 171 15.12 -12.69 -5.81
N LYS A 172 15.98 -13.30 -6.64
CA LYS A 172 17.41 -13.46 -6.33
C LYS A 172 18.13 -12.14 -6.09
N VAL A 173 17.64 -11.06 -6.69
CA VAL A 173 18.25 -9.73 -6.60
C VAL A 173 17.59 -8.92 -5.50
N ILE A 174 16.25 -8.80 -5.53
CA ILE A 174 15.54 -7.88 -4.64
C ILE A 174 15.03 -8.52 -3.35
N LYS A 175 15.02 -9.86 -3.26
CA LYS A 175 14.55 -10.58 -2.08
C LYS A 175 15.22 -11.96 -1.96
N PRO A 176 16.51 -12.01 -1.66
CA PRO A 176 17.30 -13.25 -1.72
C PRO A 176 16.85 -14.34 -0.73
N LEU A 177 16.12 -13.97 0.32
CA LEU A 177 15.55 -14.93 1.27
C LEU A 177 14.02 -14.90 1.23
N LYS A 178 13.41 -16.07 1.17
CA LYS A 178 11.95 -16.22 1.10
C LYS A 178 11.22 -15.73 2.36
N GLU A 179 11.90 -15.69 3.51
CA GLU A 179 11.38 -15.22 4.79
C GLU A 179 11.23 -13.70 4.83
N ASP A 180 12.01 -12.97 4.04
CA ASP A 180 11.85 -11.53 3.90
C ASP A 180 10.43 -11.18 3.44
N ARG A 181 9.82 -10.21 4.11
CA ARG A 181 8.38 -9.91 3.97
C ARG A 181 8.11 -8.67 3.16
N ASN A 182 9.14 -7.91 2.86
CA ASN A 182 9.00 -6.62 2.21
C ASN A 182 9.81 -6.54 0.93
N VAL A 183 9.26 -5.86 -0.06
CA VAL A 183 9.96 -5.38 -1.25
C VAL A 183 9.41 -3.98 -1.53
N MET A 184 10.29 -3.00 -1.48
CA MET A 184 9.89 -1.60 -1.70
C MET A 184 9.73 -1.29 -3.19
N PRO A 185 8.84 -0.37 -3.57
CA PRO A 185 8.68 0.05 -4.96
C PRO A 185 9.97 0.53 -5.62
N TYR A 186 10.86 1.20 -4.87
CA TYR A 186 12.14 1.66 -5.40
C TYR A 186 13.09 0.50 -5.75
N GLU A 187 13.09 -0.59 -4.97
CA GLU A 187 13.91 -1.79 -5.25
C GLU A 187 13.48 -2.45 -6.56
N MET A 188 12.18 -2.48 -6.82
CA MET A 188 11.66 -2.95 -8.12
C MET A 188 12.08 -2.05 -9.27
N LEU A 189 12.04 -0.73 -9.09
CA LEU A 189 12.47 0.22 -10.12
C LEU A 189 14.00 0.15 -10.36
N GLU A 190 14.80 0.02 -9.31
CA GLU A 190 16.25 -0.22 -9.42
C GLU A 190 16.53 -1.50 -10.21
N TYR A 191 15.86 -2.60 -9.87
CA TYR A 191 15.96 -3.84 -10.65
C TYR A 191 15.67 -3.63 -12.13
N VAL A 192 14.58 -2.92 -12.46
CA VAL A 192 14.23 -2.64 -13.86
C VAL A 192 15.34 -1.88 -14.57
N ASN A 193 15.84 -0.82 -13.96
CA ASN A 193 16.86 0.05 -14.56
C ASN A 193 18.22 -0.63 -14.70
N GLU A 194 18.58 -1.54 -13.78
CA GLU A 194 19.89 -2.19 -13.75
C GLU A 194 19.93 -3.53 -14.48
N GLN A 195 18.81 -4.28 -14.48
CA GLN A 195 18.77 -5.66 -14.92
C GLN A 195 17.99 -5.86 -16.23
N THR A 196 17.39 -4.80 -16.79
CA THR A 196 16.61 -4.87 -18.03
C THR A 196 16.93 -3.71 -18.97
N SER A 197 16.39 -3.77 -20.19
CA SER A 197 16.42 -2.66 -21.15
C SER A 197 15.23 -1.71 -21.03
N LEU A 198 14.45 -1.84 -19.97
CA LEU A 198 13.28 -1.02 -19.69
C LEU A 198 13.61 0.07 -18.67
N THR A 199 12.72 1.03 -18.55
CA THR A 199 12.76 2.06 -17.51
C THR A 199 11.38 2.21 -16.89
N GLY A 200 11.23 3.10 -15.93
CA GLY A 200 9.94 3.35 -15.31
C GLY A 200 9.91 4.51 -14.35
N VAL A 201 8.75 4.73 -13.79
CA VAL A 201 8.52 5.74 -12.75
C VAL A 201 7.67 5.20 -11.62
N VAL A 202 7.94 5.66 -10.41
CA VAL A 202 7.07 5.48 -9.24
C VAL A 202 6.36 6.80 -8.99
N ARG A 203 5.04 6.76 -8.76
CA ARG A 203 4.22 7.94 -8.46
C ARG A 203 3.21 7.63 -7.37
N TYR A 204 2.73 8.67 -6.71
CA TYR A 204 1.81 8.61 -5.57
C TYR A 204 0.48 9.29 -5.91
N GLY A 205 -0.58 9.01 -5.14
CA GLY A 205 -1.88 9.64 -5.31
C GLY A 205 -2.62 9.22 -6.58
N GLY A 206 -2.29 8.02 -7.10
CA GLY A 206 -2.98 7.44 -8.25
C GLY A 206 -4.48 7.25 -8.01
N ASP A 207 -5.25 7.32 -9.08
CA ASP A 207 -6.70 7.10 -9.10
C ASP A 207 -7.13 6.29 -10.33
N ILE A 208 -8.42 5.95 -10.37
CA ILE A 208 -8.99 5.14 -11.46
C ILE A 208 -8.83 5.83 -12.83
N ASP A 209 -8.93 7.16 -12.88
CA ASP A 209 -8.79 7.88 -14.13
C ASP A 209 -7.35 7.80 -14.67
N MET A 210 -6.35 7.86 -13.81
CA MET A 210 -4.96 7.66 -14.19
C MET A 210 -4.73 6.23 -14.68
N VAL A 211 -5.25 5.22 -13.98
CA VAL A 211 -5.19 3.81 -14.44
C VAL A 211 -5.80 3.66 -15.81
N LYS A 212 -6.99 4.23 -16.05
CA LYS A 212 -7.67 4.13 -17.35
C LYS A 212 -6.85 4.75 -18.47
N LYS A 213 -6.26 5.92 -18.26
CA LYS A 213 -5.39 6.57 -19.24
C LYS A 213 -4.18 5.72 -19.59
N LEU A 214 -3.50 5.19 -18.58
CA LEU A 214 -2.32 4.34 -18.77
C LEU A 214 -2.67 3.04 -19.49
N VAL A 215 -3.70 2.31 -19.01
CA VAL A 215 -4.11 1.04 -19.62
C VAL A 215 -4.66 1.26 -21.04
N ALA A 216 -5.41 2.33 -21.31
CA ALA A 216 -5.88 2.67 -22.64
C ALA A 216 -4.73 2.93 -23.64
N ALA A 217 -3.62 3.46 -23.14
CA ALA A 217 -2.41 3.69 -23.93
C ALA A 217 -1.48 2.44 -24.00
N GLY A 218 -1.87 1.31 -23.40
CA GLY A 218 -1.11 0.08 -23.45
C GLY A 218 -0.02 -0.05 -22.38
N PHE A 219 -0.17 0.63 -21.24
CA PHE A 219 0.74 0.53 -20.10
C PHE A 219 0.04 -0.21 -18.94
N PRO A 220 0.44 -1.44 -18.61
CA PRO A 220 0.01 -2.10 -17.40
C PRO A 220 0.46 -1.29 -16.16
N VAL A 221 -0.37 -1.24 -15.12
CA VAL A 221 -0.10 -0.45 -13.94
C VAL A 221 0.11 -1.37 -12.74
N LEU A 222 1.31 -1.37 -12.18
CA LEU A 222 1.62 -2.10 -10.96
C LEU A 222 1.30 -1.22 -9.75
N VAL A 223 0.45 -1.71 -8.86
CA VAL A 223 0.02 -0.99 -7.65
C VAL A 223 0.34 -1.80 -6.41
N GLU A 224 0.68 -1.10 -5.33
CA GLU A 224 0.69 -1.69 -4.00
C GLU A 224 -0.62 -1.33 -3.30
N ARG A 225 -1.29 -2.30 -2.70
CA ARG A 225 -2.60 -2.13 -2.10
C ARG A 225 -2.82 -3.03 -0.90
N GLY A 226 -3.69 -2.64 0.00
CA GLY A 226 -4.20 -3.55 1.01
C GLY A 226 -5.13 -4.61 0.41
N TYR A 227 -5.36 -5.67 1.15
CA TYR A 227 -6.46 -6.61 0.92
C TYR A 227 -6.79 -7.39 2.21
N MET A 228 -7.97 -7.99 2.24
CA MET A 228 -8.37 -8.84 3.36
C MET A 228 -8.17 -10.31 3.02
N ASN A 229 -7.17 -10.93 3.62
CA ASN A 229 -6.98 -12.37 3.55
C ASN A 229 -7.95 -13.07 4.52
N ALA A 230 -8.60 -14.16 4.07
CA ALA A 230 -9.60 -14.89 4.87
C ALA A 230 -9.02 -15.54 6.13
N LYS A 231 -7.71 -15.84 6.16
CA LYS A 231 -7.02 -16.46 7.31
C LYS A 231 -6.19 -15.45 8.09
N GLU A 232 -5.56 -14.51 7.39
CA GLU A 232 -4.53 -13.66 7.94
C GLU A 232 -5.01 -12.25 8.30
N GLY A 233 -6.23 -11.86 7.90
CA GLY A 233 -6.75 -10.52 8.05
C GLY A 233 -6.19 -9.55 7.02
N TRP A 234 -5.94 -8.30 7.41
CA TRP A 234 -5.39 -7.30 6.52
C TRP A 234 -3.92 -7.58 6.17
N MET A 235 -3.58 -7.44 4.89
CA MET A 235 -2.21 -7.58 4.35
C MET A 235 -1.97 -6.56 3.24
N GLY A 236 -0.70 -6.20 3.02
CA GLY A 236 -0.22 -5.52 1.83
C GLY A 236 -0.01 -6.51 0.68
N HIS A 237 -0.20 -6.04 -0.54
CA HIS A 237 -0.07 -6.89 -1.72
C HIS A 237 0.13 -6.07 -3.00
N TYR A 238 1.05 -6.51 -3.84
CA TYR A 238 1.17 -5.96 -5.19
C TYR A 238 0.14 -6.57 -6.12
N GLY A 239 -0.38 -5.77 -7.05
CA GLY A 239 -1.30 -6.21 -8.08
C GLY A 239 -1.06 -5.50 -9.41
N LEU A 240 -1.10 -6.24 -10.52
CA LEU A 240 -0.89 -5.72 -11.86
C LEU A 240 -2.23 -5.45 -12.53
N ILE A 241 -2.61 -4.17 -12.68
CA ILE A 241 -3.85 -3.80 -13.35
C ILE A 241 -3.63 -3.84 -14.86
N THR A 242 -4.41 -4.66 -15.55
CA THR A 242 -4.30 -4.92 -16.98
C THR A 242 -5.58 -4.62 -17.76
N THR A 243 -6.67 -4.43 -17.05
CA THR A 243 -8.01 -4.25 -17.65
C THR A 243 -8.82 -3.27 -16.81
N TYR A 244 -9.61 -2.46 -17.49
CA TYR A 244 -10.73 -1.74 -16.87
C TYR A 244 -11.98 -1.86 -17.73
N ASP A 245 -13.16 -1.79 -17.10
CA ASP A 245 -14.46 -1.80 -17.75
C ASP A 245 -15.44 -0.88 -17.01
N ASP A 246 -15.78 0.24 -17.62
CA ASP A 246 -16.70 1.24 -17.08
C ASP A 246 -18.16 0.76 -17.03
N SER A 247 -18.53 -0.21 -17.87
CA SER A 247 -19.90 -0.73 -17.89
C SER A 247 -20.25 -1.51 -16.61
N ILE A 248 -19.23 -2.09 -15.98
CA ILE A 248 -19.34 -2.84 -14.72
C ILE A 248 -18.55 -2.20 -13.57
N GLN A 249 -17.89 -1.05 -13.80
CA GLN A 249 -17.11 -0.28 -12.83
C GLN A 249 -16.04 -1.13 -12.12
N LYS A 250 -15.25 -1.90 -12.90
CA LYS A 250 -14.22 -2.80 -12.37
C LYS A 250 -12.90 -2.71 -13.12
N VAL A 251 -11.82 -3.00 -12.40
CA VAL A 251 -10.55 -3.42 -12.98
C VAL A 251 -10.42 -4.94 -12.91
N HIS A 252 -9.61 -5.52 -13.80
CA HIS A 252 -9.15 -6.90 -13.68
C HIS A 252 -7.65 -6.91 -13.39
N ILE A 253 -7.29 -7.79 -12.47
CA ILE A 253 -5.94 -8.01 -11.98
C ILE A 253 -5.66 -9.51 -12.11
N PRO A 254 -4.71 -9.95 -12.94
CA PRO A 254 -4.18 -11.30 -12.88
C PRO A 254 -3.35 -11.44 -11.59
N ASP A 255 -4.04 -11.57 -10.46
CA ASP A 255 -3.43 -11.53 -9.13
C ASP A 255 -2.58 -12.78 -8.89
N SER A 256 -1.32 -12.56 -8.53
CA SER A 256 -0.34 -13.65 -8.35
C SER A 256 -0.68 -14.61 -7.22
N PHE A 257 -1.52 -14.20 -6.25
CA PHE A 257 -1.94 -15.00 -5.10
C PHE A 257 -3.38 -15.49 -5.23
N LEU A 258 -4.30 -14.60 -5.61
CA LEU A 258 -5.75 -14.87 -5.64
C LEU A 258 -6.23 -15.45 -6.97
N GLY A 259 -5.41 -15.38 -8.03
CA GLY A 259 -5.80 -15.72 -9.40
C GLY A 259 -6.38 -14.50 -10.14
N ASP A 260 -7.17 -14.73 -11.20
CA ASP A 260 -7.80 -13.63 -11.92
C ASP A 260 -8.97 -13.04 -11.12
N ILE A 261 -8.82 -11.78 -10.69
CA ILE A 261 -9.82 -11.07 -9.88
C ILE A 261 -10.36 -9.85 -10.60
N ALA A 262 -11.67 -9.63 -10.46
CA ALA A 262 -12.35 -8.40 -10.89
C ALA A 262 -12.67 -7.55 -9.65
N LEU A 263 -11.99 -6.42 -9.49
CA LEU A 263 -12.09 -5.56 -8.33
C LEU A 263 -12.91 -4.31 -8.65
N PRO A 264 -14.01 -4.01 -7.93
CA PRO A 264 -14.75 -2.76 -8.09
C PRO A 264 -13.86 -1.53 -7.89
N TYR A 265 -14.13 -0.45 -8.61
CA TYR A 265 -13.33 0.78 -8.57
C TYR A 265 -13.24 1.40 -7.16
N ASP A 266 -14.35 1.43 -6.45
CA ASP A 266 -14.43 1.93 -5.08
C ASP A 266 -13.60 1.09 -4.11
N LEU A 267 -13.66 -0.24 -4.25
CA LEU A 267 -12.91 -1.17 -3.41
C LEU A 267 -11.40 -1.12 -3.73
N LEU A 268 -11.03 -1.02 -5.01
CA LEU A 268 -9.65 -0.79 -5.39
C LEU A 268 -9.15 0.52 -4.80
N SER A 269 -9.88 1.62 -4.98
CA SER A 269 -9.50 2.93 -4.47
C SER A 269 -9.30 2.91 -2.95
N MET A 270 -10.20 2.25 -2.21
CA MET A 270 -10.07 2.10 -0.75
C MET A 270 -8.78 1.38 -0.38
N TYR A 271 -8.51 0.22 -0.97
CA TYR A 271 -7.30 -0.57 -0.67
C TYR A 271 -6.01 0.10 -1.13
N TRP A 272 -6.04 0.70 -2.30
CA TRP A 272 -4.88 1.36 -2.88
C TRP A 272 -4.47 2.60 -2.09
N ASN A 273 -5.44 3.35 -1.61
CA ASN A 273 -5.22 4.49 -0.74
C ASN A 273 -4.60 4.13 0.63
N GLN A 274 -4.60 2.86 1.03
CA GLN A 274 -3.89 2.37 2.21
C GLN A 274 -2.37 2.26 1.99
N PHE A 275 -1.94 2.43 0.74
CA PHE A 275 -0.56 2.52 0.27
C PHE A 275 -0.36 3.78 -0.59
N ASP A 276 -0.85 4.93 -0.10
CA ASP A 276 -0.58 6.26 -0.65
C ASP A 276 -1.05 6.46 -2.10
N GLY A 277 -1.83 5.53 -2.65
CA GLY A 277 -2.12 5.48 -4.08
C GLY A 277 -0.87 5.27 -4.94
N ILE A 278 0.14 4.55 -4.42
CA ILE A 278 1.41 4.33 -5.11
C ILE A 278 1.24 3.43 -6.33
N TYR A 279 1.91 3.79 -7.42
CA TYR A 279 1.92 3.00 -8.65
C TYR A 279 3.25 3.09 -9.39
N LEU A 280 3.56 2.01 -10.10
CA LEU A 280 4.71 1.89 -10.98
C LEU A 280 4.23 1.72 -12.41
N VAL A 281 4.82 2.50 -13.32
CA VAL A 281 4.66 2.34 -14.77
C VAL A 281 6.04 2.01 -15.34
N ILE A 282 6.15 0.86 -16.00
CA ILE A 282 7.40 0.38 -16.59
C ILE A 282 7.19 0.27 -18.09
N TYR A 283 8.17 0.74 -18.85
CA TYR A 283 8.04 0.89 -20.31
C TYR A 283 9.39 0.87 -21.02
N PRO A 284 9.43 0.59 -22.35
CA PRO A 284 10.60 0.81 -23.18
C PRO A 284 10.93 2.31 -23.29
N TYR A 285 12.21 2.66 -23.35
CA TYR A 285 12.68 4.07 -23.39
C TYR A 285 12.04 4.91 -24.49
N ASP A 286 11.77 4.33 -25.65
CA ASP A 286 11.15 5.01 -26.80
C ASP A 286 9.68 5.41 -26.55
N ARG A 287 9.04 4.83 -25.54
CA ARG A 287 7.67 5.18 -25.11
C ARG A 287 7.59 6.18 -23.97
N GLU A 288 8.71 6.66 -23.45
CA GLU A 288 8.73 7.67 -22.36
C GLU A 288 7.91 8.92 -22.68
N PRO A 289 7.98 9.51 -23.91
CA PRO A 289 7.18 10.68 -24.23
C PRO A 289 5.67 10.48 -24.06
N GLU A 290 5.15 9.27 -24.33
CA GLU A 290 3.73 8.95 -24.12
C GLU A 290 3.38 8.95 -22.62
N VAL A 291 4.26 8.38 -21.78
CA VAL A 291 4.05 8.37 -20.32
C VAL A 291 4.10 9.79 -19.77
N ILE A 292 5.02 10.64 -20.24
CA ILE A 292 5.08 12.06 -19.88
C ILE A 292 3.76 12.76 -20.21
N ASP A 293 3.22 12.56 -21.40
CA ASP A 293 1.97 13.19 -21.84
C ASP A 293 0.79 12.72 -20.98
N ILE A 294 0.74 11.43 -20.63
CA ILE A 294 -0.34 10.85 -19.81
C ILE A 294 -0.29 11.37 -18.38
N LEU A 295 0.90 11.38 -17.76
CA LEU A 295 1.09 11.85 -16.40
C LEU A 295 0.94 13.38 -16.31
N GLY A 296 1.23 14.10 -17.38
CA GLY A 296 1.17 15.54 -17.39
C GLY A 296 1.99 16.17 -16.26
N PRO A 297 1.42 17.10 -15.46
CA PRO A 297 2.16 17.69 -14.35
C PRO A 297 2.68 16.68 -13.31
N GLN A 298 2.04 15.52 -13.17
CA GLN A 298 2.48 14.47 -12.24
C GLN A 298 3.76 13.74 -12.71
N TRP A 299 4.26 14.03 -13.91
CA TRP A 299 5.59 13.60 -14.32
C TRP A 299 6.69 14.20 -13.44
N ASP A 300 6.54 15.46 -13.05
CA ASP A 300 7.44 16.10 -12.08
C ASP A 300 7.21 15.47 -10.70
N ALA A 301 8.26 14.93 -10.10
CA ALA A 301 8.17 14.20 -8.83
C ALA A 301 7.71 15.08 -7.67
N ASP A 302 8.20 16.34 -7.61
CA ASP A 302 7.82 17.28 -6.55
C ASP A 302 6.38 17.72 -6.69
N TYR A 303 5.91 17.93 -7.93
CA TYR A 303 4.49 18.20 -8.18
C TYR A 303 3.63 17.01 -7.77
N ASN A 304 4.02 15.78 -8.12
CA ASN A 304 3.27 14.58 -7.79
C ASN A 304 3.15 14.40 -6.27
N LEU A 305 4.23 14.60 -5.51
CA LEU A 305 4.18 14.52 -4.05
C LEU A 305 3.25 15.57 -3.43
N ARG A 306 3.28 16.82 -3.93
CA ARG A 306 2.32 17.85 -3.48
C ARG A 306 0.87 17.49 -3.80
N TYR A 307 0.60 16.97 -5.00
CA TYR A 307 -0.71 16.48 -5.40
C TYR A 307 -1.19 15.33 -4.48
N ALA A 308 -0.33 14.35 -4.23
CA ALA A 308 -0.65 13.24 -3.34
C ALA A 308 -0.91 13.70 -1.90
N LEU A 309 -0.16 14.68 -1.40
CA LEU A 309 -0.34 15.28 -0.09
C LEU A 309 -1.71 15.99 0.02
N GLU A 310 -2.12 16.73 -1.01
CA GLU A 310 -3.42 17.39 -1.07
C GLU A 310 -4.56 16.35 -1.04
N LYS A 311 -4.52 15.33 -1.90
CA LYS A 311 -5.47 14.21 -1.92
C LYS A 311 -5.59 13.52 -0.56
N THR A 312 -4.47 13.26 0.09
CA THR A 312 -4.45 12.61 1.40
C THR A 312 -5.07 13.52 2.46
N THR A 313 -4.81 14.84 2.40
CA THR A 313 -5.38 15.83 3.33
C THR A 313 -6.90 15.94 3.18
N GLU A 314 -7.42 15.90 1.95
CA GLU A 314 -8.88 15.85 1.70
C GLU A 314 -9.51 14.61 2.35
N ARG A 315 -8.88 13.45 2.22
CA ARG A 315 -9.37 12.19 2.79
C ARG A 315 -9.40 12.20 4.32
N ILE A 316 -8.43 12.80 4.98
CA ILE A 316 -8.39 12.93 6.44
C ILE A 316 -9.66 13.62 6.98
N ASN A 317 -10.22 14.57 6.24
CA ASN A 317 -11.40 15.32 6.65
C ASN A 317 -12.73 14.54 6.50
N THR A 318 -12.71 13.39 5.84
CA THR A 318 -13.94 12.65 5.49
C THR A 318 -13.96 11.22 5.99
N LEU A 319 -12.81 10.68 6.43
CA LEU A 319 -12.67 9.28 6.82
C LEU A 319 -12.74 9.11 8.33
N GLU A 320 -13.06 7.89 8.78
CA GLU A 320 -13.14 7.48 10.17
C GLU A 320 -12.47 6.12 10.39
N GLY A 321 -12.16 5.81 11.64
CA GLY A 321 -11.66 4.50 12.06
C GLY A 321 -10.39 4.08 11.34
N ARG A 322 -10.37 2.85 10.82
CA ARG A 322 -9.18 2.28 10.17
C ARG A 322 -8.75 3.07 8.93
N GLU A 323 -9.67 3.57 8.13
CA GLU A 323 -9.33 4.32 6.92
C GLU A 323 -8.78 5.73 7.26
N LEU A 324 -9.20 6.32 8.39
CA LEU A 324 -8.57 7.55 8.90
C LEU A 324 -7.14 7.31 9.40
N PHE A 325 -6.89 6.17 10.07
CA PHE A 325 -5.53 5.75 10.42
C PHE A 325 -4.65 5.71 9.18
N PHE A 326 -5.09 5.03 8.11
CA PHE A 326 -4.33 4.96 6.86
C PHE A 326 -4.14 6.33 6.21
N ALA A 327 -5.12 7.21 6.25
CA ALA A 327 -4.99 8.55 5.69
C ALA A 327 -3.92 9.38 6.41
N TRP A 328 -3.85 9.34 7.74
CA TRP A 328 -2.77 9.97 8.51
C TRP A 328 -1.42 9.30 8.26
N TYR A 329 -1.40 7.98 8.15
CA TYR A 329 -0.18 7.23 7.86
C TYR A 329 0.37 7.57 6.46
N SER A 330 -0.49 7.60 5.44
CA SER A 330 -0.18 8.03 4.07
C SER A 330 0.36 9.46 4.01
N ARG A 331 -0.26 10.38 4.79
CA ARG A 331 0.27 11.73 4.91
C ARG A 331 1.70 11.73 5.44
N GLY A 332 1.98 10.91 6.44
CA GLY A 332 3.33 10.73 6.97
C GLY A 332 4.31 10.21 5.92
N ASN A 333 3.94 9.19 5.16
CA ASN A 333 4.78 8.62 4.10
C ASN A 333 5.11 9.67 3.03
N ILE A 334 4.13 10.41 2.53
CA ILE A 334 4.35 11.43 1.50
C ILE A 334 5.25 12.56 2.04
N LEU A 335 5.08 12.97 3.30
CA LEU A 335 5.95 13.98 3.93
C LEU A 335 7.39 13.46 4.13
N VAL A 336 7.58 12.15 4.37
CA VAL A 336 8.93 11.53 4.38
C VAL A 336 9.56 11.63 3.00
N GLU A 337 8.84 11.32 1.93
CA GLU A 337 9.32 11.47 0.55
C GLU A 337 9.68 12.93 0.23
N MET A 338 8.92 13.88 0.74
CA MET A 338 9.21 15.32 0.65
C MET A 338 10.34 15.77 1.58
N LYS A 339 10.88 14.89 2.43
CA LYS A 339 11.87 15.16 3.48
C LYS A 339 11.41 16.13 4.56
N ASP A 340 10.10 16.36 4.68
CA ASP A 340 9.49 17.05 5.83
C ASP A 340 9.29 16.05 6.98
N TYR A 341 10.39 15.68 7.63
CA TYR A 341 10.38 14.69 8.70
C TYR A 341 9.62 15.17 9.96
N ALA A 342 9.59 16.48 10.19
CA ALA A 342 8.84 17.04 11.32
C ALA A 342 7.34 16.93 11.09
N GLY A 343 6.84 17.36 9.93
CA GLY A 343 5.45 17.18 9.54
C GLY A 343 5.06 15.70 9.45
N ALA A 344 5.97 14.84 8.98
CA ALA A 344 5.76 13.39 8.95
C ALA A 344 5.59 12.81 10.37
N ALA A 345 6.45 13.18 11.31
CA ALA A 345 6.35 12.70 12.70
C ALA A 345 5.01 13.10 13.34
N GLU A 346 4.56 14.35 13.13
CA GLU A 346 3.23 14.78 13.60
C GLU A 346 2.09 13.98 12.96
N ALA A 347 2.19 13.66 11.66
CA ALA A 347 1.19 12.85 10.98
C ALA A 347 1.15 11.42 11.53
N TYR A 348 2.31 10.81 11.78
CA TYR A 348 2.37 9.47 12.38
C TYR A 348 1.89 9.45 13.83
N ASP A 349 2.18 10.49 14.64
CA ASP A 349 1.63 10.59 15.98
C ASP A 349 0.08 10.56 15.96
N LYS A 350 -0.53 11.25 15.00
CA LYS A 350 -1.99 11.20 14.79
C LYS A 350 -2.45 9.83 14.28
N ALA A 351 -1.70 9.23 13.36
CA ALA A 351 -2.02 7.88 12.89
C ALA A 351 -2.01 6.87 14.05
N PHE A 352 -1.00 6.86 14.89
CA PHE A 352 -0.94 5.96 16.05
C PHE A 352 -2.04 6.23 17.06
N ALA A 353 -2.42 7.49 17.29
CA ALA A 353 -3.57 7.83 18.11
C ALA A 353 -4.91 7.32 17.55
N GLU A 354 -5.06 7.26 16.22
CA GLU A 354 -6.21 6.60 15.58
C GLU A 354 -6.10 5.06 15.63
N TYR A 355 -4.89 4.50 15.48
CA TYR A 355 -4.67 3.05 15.56
C TYR A 355 -5.17 2.44 16.86
N ASP A 356 -4.98 3.12 17.97
CA ASP A 356 -5.42 2.66 19.29
C ASP A 356 -6.94 2.59 19.44
N LYS A 357 -7.66 3.40 18.69
CA LYS A 357 -9.14 3.39 18.66
C LYS A 357 -9.71 2.25 17.83
N ILE A 358 -8.89 1.65 16.94
CA ILE A 358 -9.32 0.52 16.10
C ILE A 358 -9.46 -0.72 16.99
N PRO A 359 -10.61 -1.43 16.95
CA PRO A 359 -10.74 -2.72 17.64
C PRO A 359 -9.62 -3.67 17.25
N VAL A 360 -9.03 -4.35 18.23
CA VAL A 360 -7.85 -5.24 18.02
C VAL A 360 -8.01 -6.20 16.82
N PRO A 361 -9.17 -6.84 16.60
CA PRO A 361 -9.34 -7.72 15.45
C PRO A 361 -9.33 -7.02 14.07
N ASP A 362 -9.52 -5.71 14.04
CA ASP A 362 -9.58 -4.92 12.81
C ASP A 362 -8.27 -4.14 12.55
N ARG A 363 -7.31 -4.19 13.48
CA ARG A 363 -6.04 -3.47 13.37
C ARG A 363 -5.21 -4.00 12.19
N PRO A 364 -4.71 -3.13 11.31
CA PRO A 364 -3.85 -3.52 10.20
C PRO A 364 -2.38 -3.66 10.65
N TRP A 365 -2.10 -4.47 11.66
CA TRP A 365 -0.81 -4.54 12.32
C TRP A 365 0.36 -4.92 11.39
N ARG A 366 0.08 -5.56 10.23
CA ARG A 366 1.10 -5.85 9.23
C ARG A 366 1.54 -4.64 8.40
N VAL A 367 0.89 -3.47 8.55
CA VAL A 367 1.32 -2.23 7.87
C VAL A 367 2.80 -1.92 8.17
N PHE A 368 3.25 -2.24 9.37
CA PHE A 368 4.63 -2.03 9.81
C PHE A 368 5.65 -2.95 9.12
N TRP A 369 5.21 -3.96 8.38
CA TRP A 369 6.08 -4.77 7.54
C TRP A 369 6.40 -4.11 6.20
N TYR A 370 5.47 -3.31 5.69
CA TYR A 370 5.49 -2.76 4.34
C TYR A 370 5.87 -1.28 4.31
N GLN A 371 5.51 -0.53 5.33
CA GLN A 371 5.62 0.93 5.34
C GLN A 371 6.50 1.39 6.50
N THR A 372 7.74 1.69 6.19
CA THR A 372 8.81 2.00 7.16
C THR A 372 8.95 3.50 7.47
N GLY A 373 8.10 4.34 6.89
CA GLY A 373 8.13 5.80 7.01
C GLY A 373 8.23 6.36 8.45
N PRO A 374 7.55 5.80 9.47
CA PRO A 374 7.68 6.29 10.85
C PRO A 374 9.11 6.25 11.39
N PHE A 375 9.92 5.25 10.98
CA PHE A 375 11.32 5.18 11.39
C PHE A 375 12.11 6.38 10.87
N PHE A 376 11.92 6.76 9.59
CA PHE A 376 12.53 7.96 9.03
C PHE A 376 12.14 9.20 9.79
N ALA A 377 10.82 9.41 9.97
CA ALA A 377 10.30 10.60 10.61
C ALA A 377 10.84 10.77 12.04
N TYR A 378 10.78 9.73 12.85
CA TYR A 378 11.26 9.78 14.24
C TYR A 378 12.78 9.86 14.32
N PHE A 379 13.51 9.17 13.44
CA PHE A 379 14.97 9.22 13.44
C PHE A 379 15.49 10.62 13.11
N TYR A 380 15.02 11.22 12.00
CA TYR A 380 15.48 12.53 11.56
C TYR A 380 14.93 13.69 12.40
N THR A 381 13.99 13.43 13.30
CA THR A 381 13.58 14.38 14.35
C THR A 381 14.22 14.07 15.70
N ALA A 382 15.29 13.26 15.73
CA ALA A 382 16.04 12.85 16.93
C ALA A 382 15.18 12.15 18.00
N ARG A 383 14.04 11.57 17.62
CA ARG A 383 13.17 10.78 18.50
C ARG A 383 13.64 9.33 18.56
N TYR A 384 14.92 9.08 18.86
CA TYR A 384 15.55 7.77 18.79
C TYR A 384 14.89 6.72 19.69
N ASN A 385 14.38 7.14 20.85
CA ASN A 385 13.61 6.23 21.72
C ASN A 385 12.30 5.78 21.07
N ASP A 386 11.65 6.62 20.28
CA ASP A 386 10.44 6.22 19.54
C ASP A 386 10.80 5.23 18.42
N VAL A 387 11.94 5.42 17.75
CA VAL A 387 12.46 4.43 16.78
C VAL A 387 12.71 3.08 17.46
N LEU A 388 13.40 3.06 18.61
CA LEU A 388 13.65 1.82 19.38
C LEU A 388 12.35 1.13 19.80
N ASN A 389 11.43 1.90 20.36
CA ASN A 389 10.15 1.36 20.86
C ASN A 389 9.31 0.80 19.71
N LEU A 390 9.25 1.51 18.57
CA LEU A 390 8.54 1.05 17.39
C LEU A 390 9.21 -0.22 16.81
N ALA A 391 10.53 -0.23 16.68
CA ALA A 391 11.26 -1.39 16.17
C ALA A 391 11.05 -2.62 17.06
N ASN A 392 11.18 -2.47 18.39
CA ASN A 392 10.91 -3.55 19.32
C ASN A 392 9.47 -4.05 19.23
N TYR A 393 8.48 -3.12 19.07
CA TYR A 393 7.09 -3.49 18.87
C TYR A 393 6.91 -4.29 17.57
N VAL A 394 7.48 -3.84 16.45
CA VAL A 394 7.37 -4.53 15.15
C VAL A 394 8.00 -5.91 15.20
N LEU A 395 9.19 -6.05 15.80
CA LEU A 395 9.87 -7.35 15.96
C LEU A 395 9.10 -8.30 16.87
N ASP A 396 8.48 -7.80 17.95
CA ASP A 396 7.68 -8.60 18.89
C ASP A 396 6.40 -9.18 18.24
N ILE A 397 5.79 -8.45 17.31
CA ILE A 397 4.57 -8.90 16.62
C ILE A 397 4.83 -9.67 15.32
N THR A 398 6.10 -9.72 14.87
CA THR A 398 6.47 -10.37 13.61
C THR A 398 7.02 -11.77 13.88
N PRO A 399 6.37 -12.81 13.35
CA PRO A 399 6.95 -14.15 13.40
C PRO A 399 8.31 -14.20 12.68
N GLU A 400 9.30 -14.87 13.26
CA GLU A 400 10.64 -15.12 12.69
C GLU A 400 11.52 -13.86 12.54
N ASP A 401 11.09 -12.68 13.00
CA ASP A 401 11.87 -11.41 12.97
C ASP A 401 12.45 -11.04 11.58
N ALA A 402 11.91 -11.61 10.50
CA ALA A 402 12.40 -11.48 9.14
C ALA A 402 11.94 -10.16 8.50
N ILE A 403 12.41 -9.04 9.05
CA ILE A 403 12.18 -7.67 8.57
C ILE A 403 13.49 -6.90 8.69
N PRO A 404 14.39 -7.00 7.68
CA PRO A 404 15.72 -6.42 7.72
C PRO A 404 15.72 -4.91 7.94
N GLU A 405 14.75 -4.18 7.39
CA GLU A 405 14.63 -2.73 7.57
C GLU A 405 14.45 -2.35 9.04
N THR A 406 13.61 -3.09 9.77
CA THR A 406 13.38 -2.83 11.20
C THR A 406 14.65 -3.01 12.02
N TRP A 407 15.45 -4.02 11.70
CA TRP A 407 16.75 -4.24 12.33
C TRP A 407 17.71 -3.08 12.06
N VAL A 408 17.80 -2.60 10.81
CA VAL A 408 18.64 -1.44 10.47
C VAL A 408 18.20 -0.20 11.24
N TRP A 409 16.91 0.10 11.30
CA TRP A 409 16.43 1.29 12.00
C TRP A 409 16.66 1.19 13.52
N ARG A 410 16.51 0.01 14.11
CA ARG A 410 16.85 -0.21 15.52
C ARG A 410 18.34 -0.01 15.78
N GLY A 411 19.18 -0.55 14.90
CA GLY A 411 20.63 -0.36 14.96
C GLY A 411 21.06 1.08 14.84
N ARG A 412 20.46 1.84 13.92
CA ARG A 412 20.69 3.29 13.79
C ARG A 412 20.32 4.04 15.07
N ALA A 413 19.17 3.73 15.67
CA ALA A 413 18.75 4.36 16.92
C ALA A 413 19.67 4.00 18.08
N ASN A 414 20.07 2.74 18.22
CA ASN A 414 21.06 2.28 19.21
C ASN A 414 22.39 3.03 19.05
N LYS A 415 22.87 3.17 17.82
CA LYS A 415 24.10 3.93 17.51
C LYS A 415 24.00 5.39 17.98
N MET A 416 22.87 6.07 17.69
CA MET A 416 22.65 7.45 18.12
C MET A 416 22.50 7.62 19.64
N LEU A 417 22.05 6.59 20.32
CA LEU A 417 21.95 6.56 21.79
C LEU A 417 23.26 6.08 22.48
N GLY A 418 24.30 5.77 21.70
CA GLY A 418 25.62 5.37 22.20
C GLY A 418 25.77 3.88 22.48
N ASP A 419 24.78 3.04 22.20
CA ASP A 419 24.88 1.59 22.33
C ASP A 419 25.41 0.95 21.02
N TRP A 420 26.71 1.07 20.81
CA TRP A 420 27.39 0.57 19.62
C TRP A 420 27.33 -0.96 19.49
N THR A 421 27.31 -1.68 20.63
CA THR A 421 27.24 -3.14 20.64
C THR A 421 25.87 -3.63 20.17
N ALA A 422 24.81 -3.02 20.65
CA ALA A 422 23.47 -3.33 20.17
C ALA A 422 23.30 -2.95 18.70
N ALA A 423 23.88 -1.80 18.26
CA ALA A 423 23.83 -1.37 16.86
C ALA A 423 24.51 -2.38 15.92
N GLU A 424 25.73 -2.85 16.25
CA GLU A 424 26.41 -3.90 15.48
C GLU A 424 25.58 -5.16 15.38
N SER A 425 25.05 -5.63 16.51
CA SER A 425 24.20 -6.83 16.56
C SER A 425 22.98 -6.72 15.64
N ASP A 426 22.35 -5.54 15.64
CA ASP A 426 21.17 -5.28 14.81
C ASP A 426 21.50 -5.23 13.31
N PHE A 427 22.61 -4.60 12.91
CA PHE A 427 23.02 -4.58 11.50
C PHE A 427 23.42 -5.96 10.99
N ARG A 428 24.10 -6.78 11.81
CA ARG A 428 24.40 -8.18 11.47
C ARG A 428 23.13 -9.02 11.39
N LYS A 429 22.12 -8.72 12.21
CA LYS A 429 20.82 -9.38 12.14
C LYS A 429 20.07 -9.01 10.85
N ALA A 430 20.16 -7.75 10.41
CA ALA A 430 19.61 -7.34 9.11
C ALA A 430 20.26 -8.13 7.97
N LEU A 431 21.60 -8.29 7.97
CA LEU A 431 22.31 -9.09 6.96
C LEU A 431 22.00 -10.58 7.02
N GLN A 432 21.61 -11.10 8.18
CA GLN A 432 21.13 -12.48 8.28
C GLN A 432 19.84 -12.69 7.48
N TRP A 433 18.94 -11.68 7.46
CA TRP A 433 17.66 -11.72 6.75
C TRP A 433 17.75 -11.19 5.33
N HIS A 434 18.74 -10.35 5.01
CA HIS A 434 19.00 -9.84 3.66
C HIS A 434 20.52 -9.85 3.38
N PRO A 435 21.09 -11.00 3.03
CA PRO A 435 22.52 -11.12 2.74
C PRO A 435 22.96 -10.20 1.61
N GLY A 436 24.08 -9.47 1.81
CA GLY A 436 24.61 -8.53 0.82
C GLY A 436 23.84 -7.20 0.72
N TRP A 437 22.94 -6.93 1.65
CA TRP A 437 22.20 -5.67 1.61
C TRP A 437 23.10 -4.48 1.96
N TRP A 438 23.41 -3.69 0.95
CA TRP A 438 24.37 -2.60 1.03
C TRP A 438 24.07 -1.59 2.16
N VAL A 439 22.79 -1.41 2.53
CA VAL A 439 22.36 -0.49 3.59
C VAL A 439 22.95 -0.94 4.94
N ALA A 440 22.83 -2.21 5.30
CA ALA A 440 23.36 -2.74 6.54
C ALA A 440 24.91 -2.88 6.51
N GLU A 441 25.46 -3.26 5.34
CA GLU A 441 26.92 -3.32 5.14
C GLU A 441 27.59 -1.95 5.31
N SER A 442 26.97 -0.88 4.76
CA SER A 442 27.47 0.47 4.92
C SER A 442 27.46 0.95 6.37
N GLU A 443 26.42 0.59 7.14
CA GLU A 443 26.37 0.92 8.57
C GLU A 443 27.48 0.26 9.37
N LEU A 444 27.77 -1.03 9.12
CA LEU A 444 28.90 -1.72 9.76
C LEU A 444 30.24 -1.08 9.33
N THR A 445 30.41 -0.82 8.04
CA THR A 445 31.63 -0.18 7.51
C THR A 445 31.84 1.20 8.14
N ASN A 446 30.79 2.01 8.29
CA ASN A 446 30.84 3.31 8.95
C ASN A 446 31.18 3.22 10.46
N MET A 447 30.99 2.06 11.06
CA MET A 447 31.44 1.76 12.43
C MET A 447 32.87 1.21 12.49
N GLY A 448 33.55 1.07 11.36
CA GLY A 448 34.89 0.46 11.26
C GLY A 448 34.88 -1.06 11.37
N LEU A 449 33.75 -1.69 11.13
CA LEU A 449 33.55 -3.14 11.21
C LEU A 449 33.48 -3.75 9.81
N THR A 450 33.87 -5.02 9.69
CA THR A 450 33.66 -5.79 8.46
C THR A 450 32.21 -6.30 8.43
N PRO A 451 31.49 -6.12 7.34
CA PRO A 451 30.14 -6.65 7.14
C PRO A 451 30.03 -8.15 7.30
#